data_30622c2c674fc1a24f5e1000fd0a3b28
#
_entry.id   30622c2c674fc1a24f5e1000fd0a3b28
#
_cell.length_a   1.000
_cell.length_b   1.000
_cell.length_c   1.000
_cell.angle_alpha   90.00
_cell.angle_beta   90.00
_cell.angle_gamma   90.00
#
_symmetry.space_group_name_H-M   'P 1'
#
loop_
_entity.id
_entity.type
_entity.pdbx_description
1 polymer ?
#
loop_
_entity_poly.entity_id
_entity_poly.type
_entity_poly.pdbx_seq_one_letter_code
_entity_poly.pdbx_strand_id
1 'polypeptide(L)'
;MIKKIFGLSLTLCISLFGAINKSELDGLKVGALVVKDLNTKHILYSKDAEKRASPASLTKVMTVLLAIQSGKMNQAVTITREMTKVEPTIAGYKRGDIVLMSDLVKAAMIKSDNDAAKAIAITVGGDEEHFIAMMNTKARQIGMRHTHFSNPCGYDGDDHYSSPNDLLKMTEYAIKNPTFNAISKLNSHAYYALNKDKLKLFTAYTHNRLLNRYQYAVGVKTGFTNKAGACLIARAKKDGRDCLIVMMNAKVDRWKTAKTIFEQVLES
;
A
#
# COMPACT_ATOMS: atom_id res chain seq x y z
N MET A 1 18.28 24.26 -60.54
CA MET A 1 18.11 23.19 -59.59
C MET A 1 18.05 23.80 -58.17
N ILE A 2 16.84 23.95 -57.60
CA ILE A 2 16.64 24.56 -56.29
C ILE A 2 16.43 23.40 -55.30
N LYS A 3 17.38 23.18 -54.39
CA LYS A 3 17.27 22.21 -53.28
C LYS A 3 16.33 22.78 -52.20
N LYS A 4 15.14 22.20 -52.08
CA LYS A 4 14.27 22.43 -50.93
C LYS A 4 14.85 21.73 -49.70
N ILE A 5 15.27 22.52 -48.70
CA ILE A 5 15.64 22.04 -47.36
C ILE A 5 14.32 21.90 -46.58
N PHE A 6 13.91 20.68 -46.30
CA PHE A 6 12.83 20.38 -45.36
C PHE A 6 13.38 20.51 -43.93
N GLY A 7 13.08 21.61 -43.29
CA GLY A 7 13.34 21.78 -41.84
C GLY A 7 12.35 20.94 -41.07
N LEU A 8 12.85 19.87 -40.40
CA LEU A 8 12.07 19.06 -39.44
C LEU A 8 11.96 19.86 -38.16
N SER A 9 10.82 20.51 -37.95
CA SER A 9 10.50 21.17 -36.68
C SER A 9 10.20 20.10 -35.65
N LEU A 10 11.16 19.82 -34.77
CA LEU A 10 10.99 18.94 -33.59
C LEU A 10 10.18 19.73 -32.57
N THR A 11 8.85 19.59 -32.59
CA THR A 11 7.97 20.16 -31.57
C THR A 11 8.22 19.42 -30.28
N LEU A 12 9.03 20.02 -29.41
CA LEU A 12 9.25 19.54 -28.04
C LEU A 12 7.92 19.71 -27.29
N CYS A 13 7.13 18.65 -27.17
CA CYS A 13 6.01 18.60 -26.26
C CYS A 13 6.55 18.64 -24.84
N ILE A 14 6.80 19.84 -24.32
CA ILE A 14 6.96 20.07 -22.89
C ILE A 14 5.57 19.84 -22.31
N SER A 15 5.33 18.64 -21.75
CA SER A 15 4.16 18.41 -20.93
C SER A 15 4.29 19.34 -19.73
N LEU A 16 3.45 20.38 -19.68
CA LEU A 16 3.27 21.23 -18.50
C LEU A 16 2.70 20.33 -17.40
N PHE A 17 3.58 19.71 -16.61
CA PHE A 17 3.19 19.15 -15.33
C PHE A 17 2.95 20.33 -14.41
N GLY A 18 1.78 20.31 -13.73
CA GLY A 18 1.52 21.26 -12.66
C GLY A 18 2.68 21.27 -11.67
N ALA A 19 3.25 22.43 -11.44
CA ALA A 19 4.38 22.57 -10.55
C ALA A 19 3.91 22.36 -9.10
N ILE A 20 4.37 21.27 -8.47
CA ILE A 20 4.20 21.08 -7.03
C ILE A 20 4.77 22.30 -6.27
N ASN A 21 3.97 22.86 -5.37
CA ASN A 21 4.44 23.92 -4.48
C ASN A 21 5.36 23.33 -3.39
N LYS A 22 6.66 23.25 -3.69
CA LYS A 22 7.66 22.66 -2.79
C LYS A 22 7.74 23.37 -1.45
N SER A 23 7.65 24.71 -1.45
CA SER A 23 7.69 25.52 -0.22
C SER A 23 6.54 25.18 0.74
N GLU A 24 5.35 24.94 0.20
CA GLU A 24 4.20 24.48 1.00
C GLU A 24 4.45 23.09 1.59
N LEU A 25 5.02 22.17 0.80
CA LEU A 25 5.33 20.81 1.26
C LEU A 25 6.45 20.76 2.29
N ASP A 26 7.45 21.65 2.18
CA ASP A 26 8.54 21.76 3.16
C ASP A 26 8.01 22.17 4.55
N GLY A 27 6.98 23.04 4.58
CA GLY A 27 6.30 23.49 5.79
C GLY A 27 5.40 22.43 6.45
N LEU A 28 5.10 21.32 5.79
CA LEU A 28 4.22 20.28 6.34
C LEU A 28 4.87 19.57 7.53
N LYS A 29 4.07 19.41 8.61
CA LYS A 29 4.45 18.59 9.78
C LYS A 29 4.28 17.10 9.46
N VAL A 30 5.15 16.58 8.57
CA VAL A 30 5.28 15.17 8.22
C VAL A 30 6.70 14.72 8.47
N GLY A 31 6.87 13.50 9.00
CA GLY A 31 8.20 12.94 9.27
C GLY A 31 8.98 12.62 8.01
N ALA A 32 8.29 12.10 6.98
CA ALA A 32 8.89 11.85 5.68
C ALA A 32 7.82 11.79 4.59
N LEU A 33 8.13 12.22 3.36
CA LEU A 33 7.20 12.31 2.25
C LEU A 33 7.92 12.10 0.92
N VAL A 34 7.37 11.28 0.04
CA VAL A 34 7.79 11.20 -1.35
C VAL A 34 6.57 11.26 -2.27
N VAL A 35 6.68 12.03 -3.35
CA VAL A 35 5.66 12.16 -4.41
C VAL A 35 6.31 11.80 -5.73
N LYS A 36 5.73 10.86 -6.46
CA LYS A 36 6.25 10.37 -7.74
C LYS A 36 5.17 10.37 -8.82
N ASP A 37 5.54 10.87 -9.97
CA ASP A 37 4.82 10.63 -11.21
C ASP A 37 5.19 9.24 -11.75
N LEU A 38 4.20 8.36 -11.86
CA LEU A 38 4.42 6.99 -12.32
C LEU A 38 4.54 6.86 -13.84
N ASN A 39 4.09 7.85 -14.61
CA ASN A 39 4.23 7.86 -16.06
C ASN A 39 5.66 8.22 -16.47
N THR A 40 6.14 9.35 -15.96
CA THR A 40 7.50 9.86 -16.27
C THR A 40 8.59 9.23 -15.41
N LYS A 41 8.21 8.56 -14.31
CA LYS A 41 9.11 8.01 -13.28
C LYS A 41 9.85 9.06 -12.45
N HIS A 42 9.56 10.34 -12.63
CA HIS A 42 10.20 11.42 -11.89
C HIS A 42 9.68 11.52 -10.44
N ILE A 43 10.60 11.73 -9.51
CA ILE A 43 10.29 12.18 -8.15
C ILE A 43 9.96 13.66 -8.22
N LEU A 44 8.72 14.01 -7.93
CA LEU A 44 8.24 15.40 -7.96
C LEU A 44 8.58 16.15 -6.67
N TYR A 45 8.56 15.41 -5.54
CA TYR A 45 8.95 15.94 -4.23
C TYR A 45 9.54 14.82 -3.35
N SER A 46 10.48 15.20 -2.48
CA SER A 46 11.17 14.29 -1.57
C SER A 46 11.58 15.00 -0.29
N LYS A 47 11.15 14.48 0.86
CA LYS A 47 11.55 14.90 2.20
C LYS A 47 11.86 13.65 3.03
N ASP A 48 13.09 13.51 3.53
CA ASP A 48 13.55 12.38 4.34
C ASP A 48 13.23 10.99 3.72
N ALA A 49 13.27 10.88 2.37
CA ALA A 49 12.76 9.70 1.65
C ALA A 49 13.52 8.40 1.95
N GLU A 50 14.76 8.46 2.42
CA GLU A 50 15.56 7.29 2.79
C GLU A 50 15.59 7.05 4.31
N LYS A 51 14.95 7.92 5.10
CA LYS A 51 14.93 7.81 6.55
C LYS A 51 14.13 6.58 6.99
N ARG A 52 14.75 5.71 7.79
CA ARG A 52 14.10 4.56 8.40
C ARG A 52 13.08 5.00 9.44
N ALA A 53 11.88 4.47 9.37
CA ALA A 53 10.81 4.70 10.33
C ALA A 53 9.88 3.47 10.39
N SER A 54 9.07 3.37 11.45
CA SER A 54 8.04 2.32 11.53
C SER A 54 7.00 2.50 10.42
N PRO A 55 6.78 1.49 9.56
CA PRO A 55 5.82 1.56 8.46
C PRO A 55 4.38 1.36 8.92
N ALA A 56 4.14 0.90 10.14
CA ALA A 56 2.83 0.43 10.60
C ALA A 56 2.22 -0.55 9.59
N SER A 57 0.91 -0.54 9.42
CA SER A 57 0.19 -1.44 8.49
C SER A 57 0.47 -1.19 7.00
N LEU A 58 1.33 -0.25 6.60
CA LEU A 58 1.84 -0.21 5.22
C LEU A 58 2.59 -1.51 4.87
N THR A 59 3.13 -2.19 5.88
CA THR A 59 3.70 -3.55 5.82
C THR A 59 2.81 -4.55 5.09
N LYS A 60 1.48 -4.44 5.27
CA LYS A 60 0.52 -5.37 4.66
C LYS A 60 0.48 -5.35 3.14
N VAL A 61 1.04 -4.32 2.50
CA VAL A 61 1.26 -4.32 1.04
C VAL A 61 2.16 -5.49 0.65
N MET A 62 3.25 -5.74 1.41
CA MET A 62 4.13 -6.89 1.18
C MET A 62 3.42 -8.21 1.49
N THR A 63 2.69 -8.28 2.59
CA THR A 63 1.93 -9.48 3.00
C THR A 63 0.94 -9.91 1.93
N VAL A 64 0.15 -8.96 1.43
CA VAL A 64 -0.85 -9.17 0.37
C VAL A 64 -0.18 -9.52 -0.97
N LEU A 65 0.91 -8.84 -1.31
CA LEU A 65 1.67 -9.14 -2.52
C LEU A 65 2.15 -10.59 -2.55
N LEU A 66 2.74 -11.07 -1.47
CA LEU A 66 3.20 -12.47 -1.36
C LEU A 66 2.06 -13.47 -1.40
N ALA A 67 0.91 -13.14 -0.77
CA ALA A 67 -0.27 -13.98 -0.85
C ALA A 67 -0.79 -14.13 -2.29
N ILE A 68 -0.87 -13.02 -3.03
CA ILE A 68 -1.29 -13.04 -4.45
C ILE A 68 -0.30 -13.85 -5.30
N GLN A 69 1.01 -13.69 -5.06
CA GLN A 69 2.06 -14.38 -5.81
C GLN A 69 2.18 -15.87 -5.47
N SER A 70 1.65 -16.32 -4.33
CA SER A 70 1.71 -17.71 -3.90
C SER A 70 0.85 -18.67 -4.75
N GLY A 71 -0.07 -18.14 -5.56
CA GLY A 71 -1.05 -18.94 -6.31
C GLY A 71 -2.19 -19.52 -5.45
N LYS A 72 -2.22 -19.23 -4.14
CA LYS A 72 -3.16 -19.82 -3.19
C LYS A 72 -4.50 -19.04 -3.03
N MET A 73 -4.79 -18.08 -3.89
CA MET A 73 -5.95 -17.18 -3.73
C MET A 73 -7.31 -17.89 -3.60
N ASN A 74 -7.44 -19.07 -4.20
CA ASN A 74 -8.67 -19.88 -4.12
C ASN A 74 -8.63 -20.95 -3.01
N GLN A 75 -7.56 -20.98 -2.20
CA GLN A 75 -7.42 -21.94 -1.11
C GLN A 75 -8.36 -21.57 0.05
N ALA A 76 -9.09 -22.56 0.56
CA ALA A 76 -9.79 -22.47 1.84
C ALA A 76 -8.76 -22.58 2.99
N VAL A 77 -8.80 -21.63 3.91
CA VAL A 77 -7.89 -21.53 5.05
C VAL A 77 -8.67 -21.79 6.33
N THR A 78 -8.31 -22.84 7.06
CA THR A 78 -8.87 -23.09 8.39
C THR A 78 -8.13 -22.27 9.43
N ILE A 79 -8.84 -21.36 10.09
CA ILE A 79 -8.27 -20.46 11.10
C ILE A 79 -7.86 -21.27 12.34
N THR A 80 -6.59 -21.18 12.69
CA THR A 80 -6.04 -21.81 13.90
C THR A 80 -6.11 -20.85 15.09
N ARG A 81 -5.89 -21.37 16.31
CA ARG A 81 -5.80 -20.54 17.52
C ARG A 81 -4.64 -19.54 17.43
N GLU A 82 -3.55 -19.91 16.77
CA GLU A 82 -2.39 -19.04 16.61
C GLU A 82 -2.68 -17.84 15.72
N MET A 83 -3.39 -18.03 14.61
CA MET A 83 -3.80 -16.97 13.68
C MET A 83 -4.66 -15.89 14.36
N THR A 84 -5.34 -16.22 15.46
CA THR A 84 -6.18 -15.27 16.22
C THR A 84 -5.46 -14.56 17.38
N LYS A 85 -4.19 -14.90 17.65
CA LYS A 85 -3.37 -14.23 18.67
C LYS A 85 -2.70 -13.00 18.07
N VAL A 86 -3.44 -11.92 17.96
CA VAL A 86 -3.00 -10.65 17.35
C VAL A 86 -3.63 -9.46 18.06
N GLU A 87 -2.95 -8.33 18.01
CA GLU A 87 -3.51 -7.04 18.44
C GLU A 87 -4.53 -6.51 17.40
N PRO A 88 -5.52 -5.71 17.83
CA PRO A 88 -6.42 -5.02 16.90
C PRO A 88 -5.66 -4.11 15.88
N THR A 89 -6.22 -3.87 14.69
CA THR A 89 -7.56 -4.18 14.15
C THR A 89 -7.68 -5.63 13.72
N ILE A 90 -8.86 -6.23 13.93
CA ILE A 90 -9.12 -7.64 13.61
C ILE A 90 -10.47 -7.79 12.89
N ALA A 91 -10.60 -8.83 12.07
CA ALA A 91 -11.90 -9.29 11.56
C ALA A 91 -12.71 -9.97 12.67
N GLY A 92 -12.03 -10.63 13.60
CA GLY A 92 -12.61 -11.36 14.72
C GLY A 92 -12.95 -12.81 14.38
N TYR A 93 -12.08 -13.43 13.58
CA TYR A 93 -12.17 -14.86 13.30
C TYR A 93 -12.07 -15.70 14.56
N LYS A 94 -12.70 -16.89 14.51
CA LYS A 94 -12.61 -17.89 15.58
C LYS A 94 -11.86 -19.12 15.07
N ARG A 95 -11.24 -19.86 15.99
CA ARG A 95 -10.65 -21.16 15.65
C ARG A 95 -11.69 -22.05 14.96
N GLY A 96 -11.30 -22.62 13.85
CA GLY A 96 -12.15 -23.49 13.02
C GLY A 96 -12.97 -22.76 11.95
N ASP A 97 -12.94 -21.41 11.91
CA ASP A 97 -13.50 -20.68 10.77
C ASP A 97 -12.73 -21.06 9.51
N ILE A 98 -13.44 -21.34 8.43
CA ILE A 98 -12.87 -21.62 7.11
C ILE A 98 -13.16 -20.41 6.23
N VAL A 99 -12.10 -19.75 5.76
CA VAL A 99 -12.16 -18.51 4.98
C VAL A 99 -11.33 -18.67 3.72
N LEU A 100 -11.78 -18.16 2.58
CA LEU A 100 -10.96 -18.16 1.37
C LEU A 100 -9.73 -17.22 1.54
N MET A 101 -8.58 -17.64 1.01
CA MET A 101 -7.38 -16.79 0.99
C MET A 101 -7.65 -15.43 0.32
N SER A 102 -8.43 -15.40 -0.75
CA SER A 102 -8.83 -14.16 -1.42
C SER A 102 -9.61 -13.20 -0.51
N ASP A 103 -10.38 -13.72 0.45
CA ASP A 103 -11.12 -12.89 1.40
C ASP A 103 -10.23 -12.41 2.54
N LEU A 104 -9.30 -13.25 3.03
CA LEU A 104 -8.26 -12.84 3.96
C LEU A 104 -7.40 -11.69 3.37
N VAL A 105 -7.01 -11.80 2.10
CA VAL A 105 -6.24 -10.77 1.38
C VAL A 105 -7.01 -9.45 1.31
N LYS A 106 -8.31 -9.50 0.98
CA LYS A 106 -9.15 -8.29 0.95
C LYS A 106 -9.36 -7.71 2.35
N ALA A 107 -9.59 -8.55 3.37
CA ALA A 107 -9.74 -8.09 4.77
C ALA A 107 -8.45 -7.39 5.27
N ALA A 108 -7.27 -7.99 5.03
CA ALA A 108 -5.98 -7.40 5.38
C ALA A 108 -5.70 -6.08 4.64
N MET A 109 -6.14 -5.95 3.38
CA MET A 109 -5.89 -4.75 2.58
C MET A 109 -6.87 -3.62 2.90
N ILE A 110 -8.17 -3.91 2.94
CA ILE A 110 -9.27 -2.94 3.05
C ILE A 110 -9.39 -2.41 4.49
N LYS A 111 -9.66 -3.30 5.44
CA LYS A 111 -9.88 -2.97 6.86
C LYS A 111 -8.59 -3.03 7.69
N SER A 112 -7.50 -3.58 7.09
CA SER A 112 -6.21 -3.73 7.79
C SER A 112 -6.22 -4.80 8.89
N ASP A 113 -7.04 -5.84 8.77
CA ASP A 113 -7.21 -6.88 9.78
C ASP A 113 -5.92 -7.65 10.02
N ASN A 114 -5.46 -7.71 11.27
CA ASN A 114 -4.21 -8.35 11.68
C ASN A 114 -4.34 -9.87 11.73
N ASP A 115 -5.49 -10.40 12.15
CA ASP A 115 -5.79 -11.84 12.13
C ASP A 115 -5.82 -12.38 10.69
N ALA A 116 -6.33 -11.61 9.73
CA ALA A 116 -6.23 -11.94 8.31
C ALA A 116 -4.77 -11.95 7.83
N ALA A 117 -3.98 -10.93 8.18
CA ALA A 117 -2.57 -10.86 7.78
C ALA A 117 -1.73 -12.01 8.38
N LYS A 118 -1.98 -12.38 9.65
CA LYS A 118 -1.31 -13.51 10.29
C LYS A 118 -1.75 -14.85 9.69
N ALA A 119 -3.04 -15.02 9.37
CA ALA A 119 -3.54 -16.20 8.69
C ALA A 119 -2.91 -16.37 7.30
N ILE A 120 -2.76 -15.28 6.54
CA ILE A 120 -2.04 -15.26 5.27
C ILE A 120 -0.60 -15.74 5.48
N ALA A 121 0.12 -15.14 6.46
CA ALA A 121 1.53 -15.44 6.71
C ALA A 121 1.75 -16.93 7.01
N ILE A 122 0.99 -17.48 7.96
CA ILE A 122 1.12 -18.89 8.34
C ILE A 122 0.74 -19.81 7.18
N THR A 123 -0.30 -19.48 6.40
CA THR A 123 -0.74 -20.34 5.29
C THR A 123 0.22 -20.32 4.11
N VAL A 124 0.82 -19.18 3.82
CA VAL A 124 1.74 -19.01 2.67
C VAL A 124 3.13 -19.50 3.01
N GLY A 125 3.64 -19.16 4.19
CA GLY A 125 4.98 -19.50 4.66
C GLY A 125 5.08 -20.90 5.29
N GLY A 126 3.97 -21.48 5.72
CA GLY A 126 3.96 -22.65 6.60
C GLY A 126 3.96 -22.26 8.08
N ASP A 127 4.71 -21.24 8.42
CA ASP A 127 4.73 -20.55 9.71
C ASP A 127 5.05 -19.04 9.51
N GLU A 128 5.02 -18.27 10.59
CA GLU A 128 5.24 -16.82 10.54
C GLU A 128 6.71 -16.48 10.27
N GLU A 129 7.66 -17.25 10.78
CA GLU A 129 9.10 -17.01 10.64
C GLU A 129 9.54 -17.16 9.16
N HIS A 130 9.14 -18.26 8.52
CA HIS A 130 9.41 -18.46 7.10
C HIS A 130 8.76 -17.39 6.24
N PHE A 131 7.54 -16.96 6.60
CA PHE A 131 6.89 -15.88 5.87
C PHE A 131 7.65 -14.55 5.99
N ILE A 132 8.14 -14.21 7.18
CA ILE A 132 9.00 -13.04 7.41
C ILE A 132 10.28 -13.13 6.56
N ALA A 133 10.90 -14.30 6.51
CA ALA A 133 12.06 -14.54 5.62
C ALA A 133 11.70 -14.30 4.14
N MET A 134 10.52 -14.73 3.69
CA MET A 134 10.01 -14.44 2.34
C MET A 134 9.81 -12.94 2.12
N MET A 135 9.24 -12.20 3.09
CA MET A 135 9.05 -10.74 3.02
C MET A 135 10.40 -10.03 2.82
N ASN A 136 11.40 -10.37 3.62
CA ASN A 136 12.73 -9.76 3.55
C ASN A 136 13.49 -10.16 2.26
N THR A 137 13.30 -11.38 1.79
CA THR A 137 13.84 -11.82 0.49
C THR A 137 13.21 -11.02 -0.65
N LYS A 138 11.88 -10.86 -0.64
CA LYS A 138 11.19 -10.04 -1.64
C LYS A 138 11.64 -8.58 -1.56
N ALA A 139 11.79 -8.01 -0.37
CA ALA A 139 12.27 -6.65 -0.18
C ALA A 139 13.65 -6.45 -0.83
N ARG A 140 14.60 -7.37 -0.61
CA ARG A 140 15.92 -7.33 -1.28
C ARG A 140 15.79 -7.41 -2.80
N GLN A 141 14.96 -8.33 -3.33
CA GLN A 141 14.75 -8.51 -4.78
C GLN A 141 14.24 -7.26 -5.48
N ILE A 142 13.39 -6.47 -4.82
CA ILE A 142 12.85 -5.22 -5.38
C ILE A 142 13.66 -3.97 -4.99
N GLY A 143 14.81 -4.15 -4.33
CA GLY A 143 15.76 -3.09 -4.03
C GLY A 143 15.38 -2.19 -2.85
N MET A 144 14.66 -2.72 -1.85
CA MET A 144 14.33 -2.03 -0.59
C MET A 144 15.52 -2.11 0.38
N ARG A 145 16.43 -1.16 0.29
CA ARG A 145 17.72 -1.19 1.04
C ARG A 145 17.62 -0.68 2.49
N HIS A 146 16.57 0.05 2.80
CA HIS A 146 16.30 0.64 4.12
C HIS A 146 15.08 -0.01 4.78
N THR A 147 14.84 -1.30 4.51
CA THR A 147 13.68 -2.04 4.99
C THR A 147 14.07 -3.35 5.64
N HIS A 148 13.47 -3.62 6.78
CA HIS A 148 13.44 -4.92 7.41
C HIS A 148 12.05 -5.17 8.00
N PHE A 149 11.49 -6.32 7.70
CA PHE A 149 10.21 -6.77 8.24
C PHE A 149 10.47 -7.81 9.32
N SER A 150 9.85 -7.64 10.50
CA SER A 150 9.88 -8.61 11.59
C SER A 150 8.50 -9.20 11.91
N ASN A 151 7.45 -8.75 11.22
CA ASN A 151 6.11 -9.31 11.33
C ASN A 151 5.26 -8.97 10.08
N PRO A 152 4.18 -9.73 9.80
CA PRO A 152 3.33 -9.52 8.62
C PRO A 152 2.28 -8.41 8.80
N CYS A 153 2.08 -7.91 10.01
CA CYS A 153 1.01 -6.99 10.37
C CYS A 153 1.42 -5.51 10.36
N GLY A 154 2.69 -5.23 10.64
CA GLY A 154 3.20 -3.88 10.81
C GLY A 154 3.13 -3.40 12.27
N TYR A 155 3.29 -4.30 13.22
CA TYR A 155 3.52 -3.95 14.62
C TYR A 155 4.87 -3.27 14.79
N ASP A 156 4.94 -2.38 15.75
CA ASP A 156 6.19 -1.73 16.11
C ASP A 156 7.20 -2.74 16.65
N GLY A 157 8.45 -2.58 16.22
CA GLY A 157 9.63 -3.32 16.67
C GLY A 157 10.86 -2.50 16.35
N ASP A 158 11.97 -2.75 17.03
CA ASP A 158 13.21 -2.01 16.78
C ASP A 158 13.84 -2.43 15.44
N ASP A 159 13.58 -3.66 15.03
CA ASP A 159 14.00 -4.25 13.76
C ASP A 159 12.89 -4.22 12.67
N HIS A 160 11.71 -3.58 12.96
CA HIS A 160 10.61 -3.44 12.00
C HIS A 160 10.57 -2.01 11.44
N TYR A 161 11.21 -1.81 10.30
CA TYR A 161 11.34 -0.49 9.70
C TYR A 161 11.28 -0.52 8.17
N SER A 162 10.98 0.63 7.59
CA SER A 162 11.09 0.90 6.15
C SER A 162 11.37 2.39 5.91
N SER A 163 11.59 2.77 4.66
CA SER A 163 11.68 4.18 4.25
C SER A 163 10.60 4.52 3.23
N PRO A 164 10.23 5.81 3.08
CA PRO A 164 9.30 6.23 2.04
C PRO A 164 9.67 5.73 0.65
N ASN A 165 10.95 5.80 0.30
CA ASN A 165 11.45 5.40 -1.01
C ASN A 165 11.35 3.89 -1.23
N ASP A 166 11.59 3.10 -0.19
CA ASP A 166 11.42 1.65 -0.27
C ASP A 166 9.94 1.24 -0.35
N LEU A 167 9.06 1.89 0.43
CA LEU A 167 7.61 1.70 0.34
C LEU A 167 7.07 2.11 -1.04
N LEU A 168 7.66 3.14 -1.65
CA LEU A 168 7.34 3.53 -3.02
C LEU A 168 7.73 2.43 -4.01
N LYS A 169 8.96 1.89 -3.95
CA LYS A 169 9.42 0.77 -4.78
C LYS A 169 8.52 -0.47 -4.61
N MET A 170 8.19 -0.82 -3.36
CA MET A 170 7.27 -1.91 -3.04
C MET A 170 5.92 -1.72 -3.71
N THR A 171 5.36 -0.52 -3.61
CA THR A 171 4.07 -0.21 -4.19
C THR A 171 4.12 -0.20 -5.71
N GLU A 172 5.14 0.37 -6.33
CA GLU A 172 5.35 0.32 -7.78
C GLU A 172 5.43 -1.12 -8.31
N TYR A 173 6.06 -2.01 -7.54
CA TYR A 173 6.10 -3.43 -7.88
C TYR A 173 4.72 -4.08 -7.73
N ALA A 174 4.02 -3.84 -6.63
CA ALA A 174 2.72 -4.42 -6.34
C ALA A 174 1.63 -4.01 -7.34
N ILE A 175 1.59 -2.74 -7.74
CA ILE A 175 0.57 -2.22 -8.66
C ILE A 175 0.71 -2.71 -10.11
N LYS A 176 1.80 -3.40 -10.46
CA LYS A 176 1.92 -4.12 -11.74
C LYS A 176 0.99 -5.35 -11.78
N ASN A 177 0.59 -5.86 -10.62
CA ASN A 177 -0.32 -6.99 -10.53
C ASN A 177 -1.78 -6.51 -10.62
N PRO A 178 -2.59 -6.99 -11.59
CA PRO A 178 -3.98 -6.57 -11.76
C PRO A 178 -4.86 -6.87 -10.55
N THR A 179 -4.66 -8.03 -9.89
CA THR A 179 -5.40 -8.43 -8.69
C THR A 179 -5.13 -7.47 -7.54
N PHE A 180 -3.86 -7.10 -7.31
CA PHE A 180 -3.50 -6.09 -6.31
C PHE A 180 -4.19 -4.75 -6.59
N ASN A 181 -4.14 -4.28 -7.85
CA ASN A 181 -4.80 -3.04 -8.25
C ASN A 181 -6.33 -3.07 -8.03
N ALA A 182 -6.97 -4.18 -8.34
CA ALA A 182 -8.41 -4.34 -8.11
C ALA A 182 -8.76 -4.25 -6.63
N ILE A 183 -8.00 -4.95 -5.77
CA ILE A 183 -8.24 -5.00 -4.31
C ILE A 183 -7.96 -3.64 -3.66
N SER A 184 -6.91 -2.92 -4.07
CA SER A 184 -6.52 -1.64 -3.47
C SER A 184 -7.57 -0.52 -3.60
N LYS A 185 -8.50 -0.64 -4.55
CA LYS A 185 -9.58 0.33 -4.83
C LYS A 185 -10.87 0.05 -4.06
N LEU A 186 -10.98 -1.10 -3.40
CA LEU A 186 -12.23 -1.51 -2.78
C LEU A 186 -12.55 -0.65 -1.55
N ASN A 187 -13.79 -0.14 -1.49
CA ASN A 187 -14.33 0.56 -0.32
C ASN A 187 -14.85 -0.40 0.74
N SER A 188 -15.33 -1.57 0.31
CA SER A 188 -15.81 -2.63 1.20
C SER A 188 -15.73 -3.98 0.53
N HIS A 189 -15.80 -5.03 1.35
CA HIS A 189 -15.92 -6.41 0.90
C HIS A 189 -16.70 -7.21 1.93
N ALA A 190 -17.80 -7.84 1.50
CA ALA A 190 -18.59 -8.77 2.30
C ALA A 190 -18.24 -10.20 1.87
N TYR A 191 -18.07 -11.10 2.84
CA TYR A 191 -17.71 -12.50 2.61
C TYR A 191 -18.18 -13.38 3.76
N TYR A 192 -18.17 -14.69 3.55
CA TYR A 192 -18.59 -15.65 4.56
C TYR A 192 -17.41 -16.49 5.05
N ALA A 193 -17.42 -16.81 6.34
CA ALA A 193 -16.64 -17.90 6.90
C ALA A 193 -17.58 -19.05 7.29
N LEU A 194 -17.15 -20.28 7.03
CA LEU A 194 -17.86 -21.49 7.45
C LEU A 194 -17.25 -22.03 8.74
N ASN A 195 -18.06 -22.31 9.75
CA ASN A 195 -17.63 -22.99 10.98
C ASN A 195 -18.73 -23.92 11.48
N LYS A 196 -18.45 -25.23 11.59
CA LYS A 196 -19.41 -26.25 12.03
C LYS A 196 -20.75 -26.11 11.33
N ASP A 197 -20.74 -26.10 10.01
CA ASP A 197 -21.92 -25.98 9.11
C ASP A 197 -22.73 -24.68 9.24
N LYS A 198 -22.17 -23.68 9.95
CA LYS A 198 -22.77 -22.34 10.07
C LYS A 198 -21.96 -21.33 9.27
N LEU A 199 -22.64 -20.58 8.42
CA LEU A 199 -22.07 -19.43 7.72
C LEU A 199 -22.17 -18.20 8.59
N LYS A 200 -21.05 -17.49 8.72
CA LYS A 200 -20.96 -16.20 9.40
C LYS A 200 -20.54 -15.13 8.39
N LEU A 201 -21.35 -14.09 8.26
CA LEU A 201 -21.03 -12.94 7.42
C LEU A 201 -19.99 -12.04 8.10
N PHE A 202 -18.98 -11.67 7.33
CA PHE A 202 -18.00 -10.65 7.67
C PHE A 202 -18.06 -9.51 6.66
N THR A 203 -17.77 -8.29 7.10
CA THR A 203 -17.67 -7.15 6.22
C THR A 203 -16.43 -6.32 6.59
N ALA A 204 -15.55 -6.13 5.62
CA ALA A 204 -14.41 -5.23 5.70
C ALA A 204 -14.78 -3.89 5.07
N TYR A 205 -14.74 -2.80 5.83
CA TYR A 205 -14.88 -1.42 5.33
C TYR A 205 -13.52 -0.75 5.29
N THR A 206 -13.29 0.05 4.25
CA THR A 206 -11.98 0.69 4.07
C THR A 206 -11.66 1.71 5.15
N HIS A 207 -10.42 1.66 5.63
CA HIS A 207 -9.82 2.73 6.44
C HIS A 207 -9.22 3.84 5.56
N ASN A 208 -9.16 3.66 4.24
CA ASN A 208 -8.64 4.66 3.32
C ASN A 208 -9.73 5.66 2.94
N ARG A 209 -9.94 6.67 3.80
CA ARG A 209 -10.95 7.72 3.57
C ARG A 209 -10.74 8.52 2.28
N LEU A 210 -9.54 8.47 1.69
CA LEU A 210 -9.26 9.19 0.44
C LEU A 210 -10.07 8.63 -0.74
N LEU A 211 -10.37 7.32 -0.74
CA LEU A 211 -11.20 6.67 -1.76
C LEU A 211 -12.61 7.30 -1.87
N ASN A 212 -13.13 7.85 -0.76
CA ASN A 212 -14.45 8.51 -0.72
C ASN A 212 -14.36 10.05 -0.73
N ARG A 213 -13.15 10.63 -0.68
CA ARG A 213 -12.93 12.08 -0.60
C ARG A 213 -12.30 12.68 -1.86
N TYR A 214 -11.78 11.83 -2.73
CA TYR A 214 -11.14 12.25 -3.97
C TYR A 214 -11.48 11.25 -5.08
N GLN A 215 -12.24 11.70 -6.07
CA GLN A 215 -12.81 10.84 -7.11
C GLN A 215 -11.77 10.09 -7.95
N TYR A 216 -10.55 10.64 -8.05
CA TYR A 216 -9.45 10.04 -8.81
C TYR A 216 -8.58 9.09 -7.97
N ALA A 217 -8.84 8.96 -6.66
CA ALA A 217 -8.11 8.05 -5.79
C ALA A 217 -8.33 6.58 -6.19
N VAL A 218 -7.22 5.82 -6.29
CA VAL A 218 -7.25 4.39 -6.68
C VAL A 218 -6.49 3.50 -5.69
N GLY A 219 -6.31 3.96 -4.45
CA GLY A 219 -5.68 3.18 -3.37
C GLY A 219 -4.74 4.05 -2.53
N VAL A 220 -3.88 3.48 -1.69
CA VAL A 220 -3.47 2.06 -1.63
C VAL A 220 -3.65 1.50 -0.20
N LYS A 221 -2.91 2.05 0.80
CA LYS A 221 -2.90 1.51 2.17
C LYS A 221 -2.67 2.59 3.21
N THR A 222 -3.32 2.43 4.35
CA THR A 222 -3.16 3.25 5.55
C THR A 222 -2.38 2.52 6.62
N GLY A 223 -1.69 3.26 7.47
CA GLY A 223 -1.02 2.73 8.66
C GLY A 223 -1.14 3.70 9.82
N PHE A 224 -1.15 3.17 11.03
CA PHE A 224 -1.04 3.92 12.27
C PHE A 224 -0.57 2.99 13.40
N THR A 225 0.42 3.43 14.13
CA THR A 225 0.78 2.98 15.48
C THR A 225 1.23 4.19 16.27
N ASN A 226 1.38 4.05 17.58
CA ASN A 226 1.87 5.18 18.41
C ASN A 226 3.30 5.61 18.02
N LYS A 227 4.18 4.66 17.67
CA LYS A 227 5.56 4.92 17.22
C LYS A 227 5.59 5.50 15.80
N ALA A 228 4.83 4.91 14.88
CA ALA A 228 4.80 5.30 13.48
C ALA A 228 4.11 6.64 13.22
N GLY A 229 3.12 7.00 14.04
CA GLY A 229 2.18 8.07 13.70
C GLY A 229 1.30 7.71 12.50
N ALA A 230 0.67 8.71 11.89
CA ALA A 230 -0.18 8.48 10.73
C ALA A 230 0.65 8.27 9.46
N CYS A 231 0.46 7.11 8.80
CA CYS A 231 1.13 6.74 7.56
C CYS A 231 0.11 6.51 6.44
N LEU A 232 0.51 6.79 5.19
CA LEU A 232 -0.35 6.64 4.02
C LEU A 232 0.49 6.33 2.77
N ILE A 233 0.09 5.31 2.04
CA ILE A 233 0.39 5.17 0.63
C ILE A 233 -0.88 5.53 -0.13
N ALA A 234 -0.83 6.57 -0.95
CA ALA A 234 -1.94 7.03 -1.77
C ALA A 234 -1.58 7.03 -3.24
N ARG A 235 -2.51 6.64 -4.09
CA ARG A 235 -2.38 6.70 -5.55
C ARG A 235 -3.63 7.32 -6.15
N ALA A 236 -3.46 8.17 -7.15
CA ALA A 236 -4.55 8.74 -7.91
C ALA A 236 -4.23 8.75 -9.40
N LYS A 237 -5.30 8.64 -10.21
CA LYS A 237 -5.23 8.64 -11.67
C LYS A 237 -6.26 9.59 -12.26
N LYS A 238 -5.82 10.44 -13.20
CA LYS A 238 -6.70 11.34 -13.96
C LYS A 238 -6.14 11.55 -15.37
N ASP A 239 -6.94 11.38 -16.38
CA ASP A 239 -6.62 11.71 -17.79
C ASP A 239 -5.27 11.16 -18.26
N GLY A 240 -5.00 9.88 -17.95
CA GLY A 240 -3.74 9.20 -18.27
C GLY A 240 -2.58 9.52 -17.35
N ARG A 241 -2.69 10.49 -16.45
CA ARG A 241 -1.70 10.77 -15.39
C ARG A 241 -1.86 9.80 -14.23
N ASP A 242 -0.76 9.44 -13.57
CA ASP A 242 -0.71 8.47 -12.48
C ASP A 242 0.31 8.91 -11.42
N CYS A 243 -0.16 9.27 -10.25
CA CYS A 243 0.68 9.80 -9.18
C CYS A 243 0.61 8.91 -7.93
N LEU A 244 1.77 8.70 -7.30
CA LEU A 244 1.94 7.93 -6.08
C LEU A 244 2.58 8.77 -4.98
N ILE A 245 1.98 8.75 -3.79
CA ILE A 245 2.45 9.43 -2.59
C ILE A 245 2.73 8.38 -1.51
N VAL A 246 3.87 8.50 -0.83
CA VAL A 246 4.16 7.81 0.43
C VAL A 246 4.44 8.84 1.50
N MET A 247 3.63 8.83 2.56
CA MET A 247 3.71 9.73 3.71
C MET A 247 3.86 8.92 4.98
N MET A 248 4.87 9.25 5.80
CA MET A 248 5.13 8.62 7.08
C MET A 248 5.16 9.65 8.21
N ASN A 249 4.65 9.26 9.38
CA ASN A 249 4.59 10.09 10.58
C ASN A 249 3.98 11.48 10.32
N ALA A 250 2.80 11.51 9.71
CA ALA A 250 2.08 12.75 9.48
C ALA A 250 1.41 13.26 10.77
N LYS A 251 1.67 14.53 11.11
CA LYS A 251 1.00 15.28 12.18
C LYS A 251 -0.07 16.24 11.62
N VAL A 252 -0.41 16.08 10.35
CA VAL A 252 -1.42 16.82 9.58
C VAL A 252 -2.53 15.86 9.14
N ASP A 253 -3.66 16.39 8.66
CA ASP A 253 -4.68 15.55 8.00
C ASP A 253 -4.11 14.97 6.70
N ARG A 254 -3.64 13.71 6.78
CA ARG A 254 -3.03 12.98 5.65
C ARG A 254 -3.94 12.88 4.43
N TRP A 255 -5.27 12.92 4.63
CA TRP A 255 -6.26 12.84 3.56
C TRP A 255 -6.35 14.14 2.78
N LYS A 256 -6.49 15.28 3.51
CA LYS A 256 -6.50 16.62 2.94
C LYS A 256 -5.17 16.89 2.23
N THR A 257 -4.06 16.60 2.89
CA THR A 257 -2.72 16.78 2.32
C THR A 257 -2.52 15.98 1.04
N ALA A 258 -2.87 14.69 1.02
CA ALA A 258 -2.74 13.87 -0.18
C ALA A 258 -3.64 14.37 -1.32
N LYS A 259 -4.87 14.78 -1.02
CA LYS A 259 -5.79 15.38 -2.00
C LYS A 259 -5.18 16.64 -2.62
N THR A 260 -4.72 17.60 -1.79
CA THR A 260 -4.10 18.85 -2.28
C THR A 260 -2.88 18.57 -3.17
N ILE A 261 -2.02 17.61 -2.79
CA ILE A 261 -0.88 17.23 -3.63
C ILE A 261 -1.36 16.65 -4.99
N PHE A 262 -2.37 15.79 -4.98
CA PHE A 262 -2.93 15.24 -6.22
C PHE A 262 -3.56 16.32 -7.10
N GLU A 263 -4.28 17.29 -6.52
CA GLU A 263 -4.84 18.42 -7.25
C GLU A 263 -3.72 19.23 -7.95
N GLN A 264 -2.63 19.53 -7.26
CA GLN A 264 -1.47 20.21 -7.85
C GLN A 264 -0.81 19.40 -8.98
N VAL A 265 -0.75 18.06 -8.88
CA VAL A 265 -0.05 17.20 -9.86
C VAL A 265 -0.95 16.83 -11.03
N LEU A 266 -2.23 16.54 -10.80
CA LEU A 266 -3.12 15.92 -11.77
C LEU A 266 -4.12 16.90 -12.39
N GLU A 267 -4.37 18.06 -11.77
CA GLU A 267 -5.44 18.98 -12.18
C GLU A 267 -4.94 20.36 -12.64
N SER A 268 -3.63 20.53 -12.61
CA SER A 268 -2.97 21.75 -13.11
C SER A 268 -2.54 21.65 -14.58
#